data_6a50e27c50d3cb457c55adfcc11fc5a1
#
_entry.id   6a50e27c50d3cb457c55adfcc11fc5a1
#
_cell.length_a   1.000
_cell.length_b   1.000
_cell.length_c   1.000
_cell.angle_alpha   90.00
_cell.angle_beta   90.00
_cell.angle_gamma   90.00
#
_symmetry.space_group_name_H-M   'P 1'
#
loop_
_entity.id
_entity.type
_entity.pdbx_description
1 polymer ?
#
loop_
_entity_poly.entity_id
_entity_poly.type
_entity_poly.pdbx_seq_one_letter_code
_entity_poly.pdbx_strand_id
1 'polypeptide(L)'
;GVQLECLCIGSGLDGVEKQVMPYGVDKVHVFDAEGLFPYTSLPHTSAVVNLFKEEQPQICLLGATVIGRDLGPRVSSALHSGLTADCTQLEIGSFDMKVKDAEGNFVDKHYEDQLYQIRPAFGGSIIATIVNPEHRPQMATVRDGVMKKEIVDENYKGEVIKHDVAKYVPTTDYVVKVLDRHVEKAKHNLKGANIVIAGGYGVGSKEGFDQLFDLAKEIHAEVGASRAAVDAGWIDHDRQIGQTGVTVRPKVYIACGISGAIQHIAGMKDSGIIISINSDPNAPINQIADYIINGTVEEVVPKLIKYYKKNSK
;
A
#
# COMPACT_ATOMS: atom_id res chain seq x y z
N GLY A 1 -12.11 -20.24 -14.66
CA GLY A 1 -11.14 -19.26 -14.14
C GLY A 1 -11.79 -17.89 -14.06
N VAL A 2 -11.28 -17.01 -13.23
CA VAL A 2 -11.74 -15.62 -13.11
C VAL A 2 -10.89 -14.79 -14.08
N GLN A 3 -11.52 -13.87 -14.79
CA GLN A 3 -10.83 -12.93 -15.68
C GLN A 3 -10.28 -11.76 -14.85
N LEU A 4 -8.99 -11.43 -15.06
CA LEU A 4 -8.35 -10.27 -14.44
C LEU A 4 -8.25 -9.13 -15.45
N GLU A 5 -8.85 -7.99 -15.12
CA GLU A 5 -8.85 -6.82 -15.97
C GLU A 5 -8.15 -5.64 -15.30
N CYS A 6 -7.45 -4.84 -16.09
CA CYS A 6 -6.78 -3.64 -15.62
C CYS A 6 -7.33 -2.41 -16.36
N LEU A 7 -7.67 -1.36 -15.61
CA LEU A 7 -8.11 -0.10 -16.15
C LEU A 7 -7.02 0.97 -16.02
N CYS A 8 -6.60 1.54 -17.14
CA CYS A 8 -5.61 2.61 -17.24
C CYS A 8 -6.29 3.88 -17.77
N ILE A 9 -6.22 4.98 -17.02
CA ILE A 9 -6.81 6.28 -17.36
C ILE A 9 -5.74 7.36 -17.29
N GLY A 10 -5.56 8.13 -18.35
CA GLY A 10 -4.55 9.20 -18.36
C GLY A 10 -4.31 9.80 -19.73
N SER A 11 -3.08 10.24 -19.97
CA SER A 11 -2.61 10.75 -21.25
C SER A 11 -1.21 10.24 -21.58
N GLY A 12 -1.00 9.85 -22.84
CA GLY A 12 0.27 9.28 -23.30
C GLY A 12 0.50 7.86 -22.79
N LEU A 13 -0.54 7.02 -22.81
CA LEU A 13 -0.54 5.67 -22.27
C LEU A 13 -0.05 4.60 -23.25
N ASP A 14 0.58 4.96 -24.36
CA ASP A 14 1.09 3.97 -25.31
C ASP A 14 2.10 3.02 -24.65
N GLY A 15 1.82 1.72 -24.78
CA GLY A 15 2.66 0.66 -24.21
C GLY A 15 2.44 0.40 -22.70
N VAL A 16 1.42 1.01 -22.08
CA VAL A 16 1.10 0.77 -20.65
C VAL A 16 0.75 -0.70 -20.39
N GLU A 17 0.20 -1.39 -21.35
CA GLU A 17 -0.14 -2.81 -21.27
C GLU A 17 1.07 -3.68 -20.93
N LYS A 18 2.26 -3.33 -21.43
CA LYS A 18 3.51 -4.05 -21.15
C LYS A 18 3.92 -4.02 -19.68
N GLN A 19 3.42 -3.03 -18.92
CA GLN A 19 3.72 -2.90 -17.50
C GLN A 19 2.80 -3.76 -16.63
N VAL A 20 1.62 -4.14 -17.12
CA VAL A 20 0.61 -4.85 -16.33
C VAL A 20 0.37 -6.29 -16.78
N MET A 21 0.49 -6.59 -18.07
CA MET A 21 0.29 -7.95 -18.61
C MET A 21 1.15 -9.02 -17.95
N PRO A 22 2.44 -8.80 -17.62
CA PRO A 22 3.26 -9.83 -16.97
C PRO A 22 2.70 -10.35 -15.64
N TYR A 23 1.75 -9.64 -15.06
CA TYR A 23 1.06 -10.06 -13.82
C TYR A 23 -0.19 -10.92 -14.06
N GLY A 24 -0.41 -11.40 -15.29
CA GLY A 24 -1.55 -12.24 -15.65
C GLY A 24 -2.83 -11.45 -15.94
N VAL A 25 -2.71 -10.21 -16.43
CA VAL A 25 -3.85 -9.39 -16.81
C VAL A 25 -4.39 -9.85 -18.17
N ASP A 26 -5.63 -10.34 -18.18
CA ASP A 26 -6.30 -10.85 -19.38
C ASP A 26 -6.78 -9.75 -20.30
N LYS A 27 -7.19 -8.60 -19.73
CA LYS A 27 -7.75 -7.48 -20.48
C LYS A 27 -7.26 -6.14 -19.92
N VAL A 28 -6.78 -5.25 -20.77
CA VAL A 28 -6.35 -3.90 -20.40
C VAL A 28 -7.25 -2.88 -21.09
N HIS A 29 -8.06 -2.19 -20.31
CA HIS A 29 -8.88 -1.07 -20.75
C HIS A 29 -8.07 0.22 -20.70
N VAL A 30 -7.94 0.93 -21.81
CA VAL A 30 -7.15 2.16 -21.92
C VAL A 30 -8.04 3.33 -22.30
N PHE A 31 -8.07 4.34 -21.43
CA PHE A 31 -8.66 5.66 -21.66
C PHE A 31 -7.52 6.66 -21.80
N ASP A 32 -7.13 6.98 -23.02
CA ASP A 32 -6.00 7.87 -23.33
C ASP A 32 -6.49 9.16 -23.96
N ALA A 33 -6.46 10.27 -23.23
CA ALA A 33 -6.79 11.60 -23.74
C ALA A 33 -6.09 12.69 -22.91
N GLU A 34 -5.70 13.80 -23.56
CA GLU A 34 -5.01 14.92 -22.91
C GLU A 34 -5.79 15.48 -21.69
N GLY A 35 -7.11 15.55 -21.77
CA GLY A 35 -7.96 16.02 -20.68
C GLY A 35 -8.04 15.09 -19.44
N LEU A 36 -7.47 13.89 -19.51
CA LEU A 36 -7.42 12.93 -18.39
C LEU A 36 -6.10 13.00 -17.61
N PHE A 37 -5.22 13.93 -17.93
CA PHE A 37 -4.00 14.20 -17.16
C PHE A 37 -3.79 15.71 -16.98
N PRO A 38 -3.45 16.19 -15.77
CA PRO A 38 -3.38 15.44 -14.49
C PRO A 38 -4.76 14.96 -14.00
N TYR A 39 -4.74 14.07 -12.98
CA TYR A 39 -5.97 13.54 -12.39
C TYR A 39 -6.94 14.65 -11.95
N THR A 40 -8.19 14.50 -12.35
CA THR A 40 -9.34 15.28 -11.88
C THR A 40 -10.49 14.34 -11.57
N SER A 41 -11.24 14.61 -10.49
CA SER A 41 -12.17 13.61 -9.91
C SER A 41 -13.32 13.23 -10.87
N LEU A 42 -14.00 14.20 -11.50
CA LEU A 42 -15.22 13.93 -12.25
C LEU A 42 -14.95 13.12 -13.54
N PRO A 43 -14.02 13.49 -14.44
CA PRO A 43 -13.77 12.73 -15.66
C PRO A 43 -13.35 11.28 -15.36
N HIS A 44 -12.48 11.09 -14.35
CA HIS A 44 -12.04 9.74 -13.96
C HIS A 44 -13.18 8.92 -13.36
N THR A 45 -14.04 9.54 -12.53
CA THR A 45 -15.21 8.85 -11.97
C THR A 45 -16.15 8.38 -13.08
N SER A 46 -16.46 9.25 -14.05
CA SER A 46 -17.35 8.90 -15.15
C SER A 46 -16.77 7.80 -16.05
N ALA A 47 -15.48 7.85 -16.35
CA ALA A 47 -14.81 6.79 -17.12
C ALA A 47 -14.96 5.42 -16.42
N VAL A 48 -14.66 5.35 -15.11
CA VAL A 48 -14.77 4.09 -14.34
C VAL A 48 -16.23 3.63 -14.22
N VAL A 49 -17.13 4.53 -13.83
CA VAL A 49 -18.55 4.17 -13.59
C VAL A 49 -19.22 3.69 -14.88
N ASN A 50 -18.98 4.35 -16.01
CA ASN A 50 -19.61 3.97 -17.27
C ASN A 50 -19.02 2.67 -17.82
N LEU A 51 -17.70 2.44 -17.68
CA LEU A 51 -17.11 1.14 -17.99
C LEU A 51 -17.69 0.03 -17.09
N PHE A 52 -17.85 0.26 -15.80
CA PHE A 52 -18.37 -0.76 -14.86
C PHE A 52 -19.85 -1.10 -15.10
N LYS A 53 -20.63 -0.17 -15.68
CA LYS A 53 -21.99 -0.47 -16.12
C LYS A 53 -22.01 -1.42 -17.32
N GLU A 54 -20.99 -1.42 -18.17
CA GLU A 54 -20.85 -2.31 -19.30
C GLU A 54 -20.23 -3.65 -18.91
N GLU A 55 -19.09 -3.64 -18.23
CA GLU A 55 -18.32 -4.85 -17.88
C GLU A 55 -18.82 -5.58 -16.63
N GLN A 56 -19.57 -4.91 -15.75
CA GLN A 56 -20.16 -5.45 -14.52
C GLN A 56 -19.18 -6.28 -13.67
N PRO A 57 -18.04 -5.71 -13.25
CA PRO A 57 -17.04 -6.45 -12.50
C PRO A 57 -17.59 -6.93 -11.15
N GLN A 58 -17.14 -8.11 -10.69
CA GLN A 58 -17.50 -8.64 -9.38
C GLN A 58 -16.73 -7.96 -8.26
N ILE A 59 -15.46 -7.68 -8.49
CA ILE A 59 -14.53 -7.08 -7.54
C ILE A 59 -13.83 -5.90 -8.21
N CYS A 60 -13.62 -4.81 -7.48
CA CYS A 60 -12.82 -3.68 -7.90
C CYS A 60 -11.80 -3.32 -6.82
N LEU A 61 -10.53 -3.36 -7.17
CA LEU A 61 -9.42 -2.98 -6.29
C LEU A 61 -8.75 -1.72 -6.81
N LEU A 62 -8.52 -0.76 -5.91
CA LEU A 62 -7.76 0.44 -6.16
C LEU A 62 -6.58 0.52 -5.20
N GLY A 63 -5.45 1.09 -5.62
CA GLY A 63 -4.37 1.41 -4.67
C GLY A 63 -4.83 2.47 -3.66
N ALA A 64 -4.51 2.31 -2.39
CA ALA A 64 -4.80 3.30 -1.34
C ALA A 64 -3.86 4.53 -1.43
N THR A 65 -3.58 4.97 -2.66
CA THR A 65 -2.87 6.21 -2.99
C THR A 65 -3.78 7.42 -2.78
N VAL A 66 -3.25 8.64 -2.86
CA VAL A 66 -4.06 9.87 -2.78
C VAL A 66 -5.18 9.86 -3.82
N ILE A 67 -4.87 9.43 -5.06
CA ILE A 67 -5.86 9.34 -6.14
C ILE A 67 -6.90 8.25 -5.84
N GLY A 68 -6.48 7.04 -5.46
CA GLY A 68 -7.40 5.94 -5.20
C GLY A 68 -8.33 6.20 -4.00
N ARG A 69 -7.88 6.97 -3.01
CA ARG A 69 -8.67 7.39 -1.85
C ARG A 69 -9.68 8.49 -2.18
N ASP A 70 -9.51 9.24 -3.26
CA ASP A 70 -10.52 10.18 -3.79
C ASP A 70 -11.45 9.48 -4.79
N LEU A 71 -10.91 8.73 -5.74
CA LEU A 71 -11.68 8.08 -6.81
C LEU A 71 -12.59 6.96 -6.28
N GLY A 72 -12.06 6.08 -5.43
CA GLY A 72 -12.78 4.91 -4.94
C GLY A 72 -14.13 5.23 -4.29
N PRO A 73 -14.21 6.13 -3.30
CA PRO A 73 -15.48 6.54 -2.68
C PRO A 73 -16.48 7.15 -3.68
N ARG A 74 -16.01 7.89 -4.67
CA ARG A 74 -16.87 8.48 -5.70
C ARG A 74 -17.50 7.43 -6.60
N VAL A 75 -16.69 6.47 -7.05
CA VAL A 75 -17.17 5.34 -7.85
C VAL A 75 -18.15 4.48 -7.04
N SER A 76 -17.80 4.15 -5.79
CA SER A 76 -18.65 3.40 -4.87
C SER A 76 -20.01 4.07 -4.67
N SER A 77 -20.02 5.38 -4.42
CA SER A 77 -21.25 6.17 -4.25
C SER A 77 -22.10 6.18 -5.53
N ALA A 78 -21.49 6.36 -6.69
CA ALA A 78 -22.20 6.41 -7.98
C ALA A 78 -22.81 5.04 -8.37
N LEU A 79 -22.21 3.94 -7.94
CA LEU A 79 -22.67 2.58 -8.19
C LEU A 79 -23.55 2.03 -7.06
N HIS A 80 -23.75 2.80 -5.98
CA HIS A 80 -24.44 2.36 -4.76
C HIS A 80 -23.86 1.06 -4.18
N SER A 81 -22.54 0.86 -4.30
CA SER A 81 -21.83 -0.29 -3.74
C SER A 81 -21.02 0.11 -2.50
N GLY A 82 -20.63 -0.88 -1.67
CA GLY A 82 -19.77 -0.63 -0.51
C GLY A 82 -18.29 -0.55 -0.91
N LEU A 83 -17.50 0.29 -0.20
CA LEU A 83 -16.06 0.35 -0.36
C LEU A 83 -15.38 0.28 1.00
N THR A 84 -14.45 -0.65 1.16
CA THR A 84 -13.58 -0.70 2.33
C THR A 84 -12.25 0.00 2.03
N ALA A 85 -11.95 1.01 2.83
CA ALA A 85 -10.74 1.79 2.64
C ALA A 85 -9.54 1.20 3.37
N ASP A 86 -8.36 1.23 2.71
CA ASP A 86 -7.06 0.98 3.32
C ASP A 86 -6.89 -0.46 3.83
N CYS A 87 -7.34 -1.43 3.03
CA CYS A 87 -7.22 -2.85 3.34
C CYS A 87 -5.74 -3.28 3.43
N THR A 88 -5.46 -4.16 4.39
CA THR A 88 -4.14 -4.76 4.61
C THR A 88 -4.10 -6.25 4.29
N GLN A 89 -5.26 -6.86 4.03
CA GLN A 89 -5.38 -8.25 3.61
C GLN A 89 -6.69 -8.43 2.84
N LEU A 90 -6.68 -9.29 1.84
CA LEU A 90 -7.84 -9.67 1.03
C LEU A 90 -7.91 -11.19 0.94
N GLU A 91 -9.09 -11.75 1.13
CA GLU A 91 -9.35 -13.19 1.02
C GLU A 91 -10.68 -13.42 0.29
N ILE A 92 -10.84 -14.59 -0.30
CA ILE A 92 -12.13 -15.06 -0.81
C ILE A 92 -12.64 -16.14 0.14
N GLY A 93 -13.89 -16.02 0.56
CA GLY A 93 -14.49 -16.95 1.48
C GLY A 93 -16.01 -16.99 1.39
N SER A 94 -16.61 -17.89 2.16
CA SER A 94 -18.06 -18.06 2.25
C SER A 94 -18.50 -17.93 3.70
N PHE A 95 -19.70 -17.40 3.92
CA PHE A 95 -20.24 -17.24 5.28
C PHE A 95 -21.78 -17.29 5.29
N ASP A 96 -22.31 -17.60 6.45
CA ASP A 96 -23.75 -17.58 6.72
C ASP A 96 -24.14 -16.31 7.48
N MET A 97 -25.23 -15.69 7.09
CA MET A 97 -25.76 -14.51 7.76
C MET A 97 -27.29 -14.60 7.86
N LYS A 98 -27.82 -14.17 8.99
CA LYS A 98 -29.29 -14.01 9.14
C LYS A 98 -29.72 -12.72 8.46
N VAL A 99 -30.56 -12.85 7.45
CA VAL A 99 -31.19 -11.74 6.72
C VAL A 99 -32.68 -11.72 6.96
N LYS A 100 -33.33 -10.58 6.81
CA LYS A 100 -34.80 -10.51 6.83
C LYS A 100 -35.36 -10.83 5.45
N ASP A 101 -36.31 -11.72 5.39
CA ASP A 101 -37.13 -11.99 4.19
C ASP A 101 -38.12 -10.84 3.92
N ALA A 102 -38.92 -10.98 2.86
CA ALA A 102 -39.92 -9.97 2.49
C ALA A 102 -41.04 -9.81 3.54
N GLU A 103 -41.27 -10.84 4.35
CA GLU A 103 -42.24 -10.87 5.44
C GLU A 103 -41.66 -10.35 6.77
N GLY A 104 -40.37 -10.08 6.83
CA GLY A 104 -39.66 -9.57 7.99
C GLY A 104 -39.13 -10.63 8.96
N ASN A 105 -39.20 -11.93 8.60
CA ASN A 105 -38.65 -13.01 9.40
C ASN A 105 -37.13 -13.14 9.16
N PHE A 106 -36.40 -13.60 10.18
CA PHE A 106 -34.99 -13.91 10.01
C PHE A 106 -34.80 -15.30 9.39
N VAL A 107 -34.14 -15.35 8.23
CA VAL A 107 -33.74 -16.56 7.52
C VAL A 107 -32.23 -16.63 7.39
N ASP A 108 -31.66 -17.83 7.48
CA ASP A 108 -30.25 -18.04 7.24
C ASP A 108 -29.97 -18.00 5.73
N LYS A 109 -29.05 -17.17 5.30
CA LYS A 109 -28.63 -17.05 3.91
C LYS A 109 -27.12 -17.31 3.81
N HIS A 110 -26.78 -18.26 2.94
CA HIS A 110 -25.39 -18.58 2.61
C HIS A 110 -24.90 -17.71 1.47
N TYR A 111 -23.68 -17.15 1.62
CA TYR A 111 -23.02 -16.36 0.61
C TYR A 111 -21.68 -17.01 0.25
N GLU A 112 -21.50 -17.38 -1.02
CA GLU A 112 -20.28 -17.96 -1.55
C GLU A 112 -19.41 -16.91 -2.26
N ASP A 113 -18.10 -17.18 -2.36
CA ASP A 113 -17.12 -16.39 -3.14
C ASP A 113 -17.15 -14.89 -2.83
N GLN A 114 -17.25 -14.54 -1.53
CA GLN A 114 -17.24 -13.16 -1.09
C GLN A 114 -15.83 -12.65 -0.83
N LEU A 115 -15.59 -11.40 -1.22
CA LEU A 115 -14.33 -10.70 -0.90
C LEU A 115 -14.34 -10.29 0.57
N TYR A 116 -13.48 -10.90 1.37
CA TYR A 116 -13.18 -10.48 2.74
C TYR A 116 -12.16 -9.34 2.68
N GLN A 117 -12.61 -8.17 3.09
CA GLN A 117 -11.86 -6.92 3.04
C GLN A 117 -11.37 -6.62 4.45
N ILE A 118 -10.12 -6.99 4.74
CA ILE A 118 -9.55 -6.98 6.08
C ILE A 118 -8.72 -5.70 6.25
N ARG A 119 -9.03 -4.95 7.30
CA ARG A 119 -8.34 -3.71 7.62
C ARG A 119 -8.15 -3.50 9.12
N PRO A 120 -7.09 -2.82 9.55
CA PRO A 120 -6.98 -2.35 10.93
C PRO A 120 -7.99 -1.22 11.20
N ALA A 121 -8.60 -1.27 12.38
CA ALA A 121 -9.51 -0.27 12.90
C ALA A 121 -9.04 0.22 14.28
N PHE A 122 -9.57 1.35 14.74
CA PHE A 122 -9.25 1.93 16.06
C PHE A 122 -7.74 2.01 16.36
N GLY A 123 -6.98 2.63 15.45
CA GLY A 123 -5.54 2.79 15.63
C GLY A 123 -4.74 1.48 15.56
N GLY A 124 -5.31 0.40 14.98
CA GLY A 124 -4.66 -0.91 14.86
C GLY A 124 -4.95 -1.88 15.99
N SER A 125 -5.75 -1.47 16.98
CA SER A 125 -6.10 -2.32 18.12
C SER A 125 -7.08 -3.44 17.75
N ILE A 126 -7.82 -3.27 16.65
CA ILE A 126 -8.81 -4.22 16.14
C ILE A 126 -8.57 -4.46 14.66
N ILE A 127 -8.72 -5.69 14.23
CA ILE A 127 -8.78 -6.06 12.81
C ILE A 127 -10.23 -6.32 12.47
N ALA A 128 -10.76 -5.59 11.48
CA ALA A 128 -12.12 -5.74 10.99
C ALA A 128 -12.12 -6.48 9.65
N THR A 129 -12.91 -7.53 9.54
CA THR A 129 -13.25 -8.17 8.26
C THR A 129 -14.60 -7.63 7.80
N ILE A 130 -14.61 -6.99 6.64
CA ILE A 130 -15.79 -6.36 6.06
C ILE A 130 -16.17 -7.12 4.80
N VAL A 131 -17.46 -7.35 4.62
CA VAL A 131 -18.04 -8.03 3.47
C VAL A 131 -19.16 -7.18 2.88
N ASN A 132 -19.37 -7.28 1.57
CA ASN A 132 -20.43 -6.58 0.85
C ASN A 132 -21.18 -7.58 -0.05
N PRO A 133 -22.07 -8.41 0.51
CA PRO A 133 -22.66 -9.55 -0.20
C PRO A 133 -23.71 -9.16 -1.24
N GLU A 134 -24.41 -8.02 -1.06
CA GLU A 134 -25.61 -7.69 -1.85
C GLU A 134 -25.32 -6.82 -3.08
N HIS A 135 -24.19 -6.07 -3.08
CA HIS A 135 -23.88 -5.09 -4.12
C HIS A 135 -22.60 -5.42 -4.87
N ARG A 136 -22.54 -5.02 -6.12
CA ARG A 136 -21.37 -5.19 -7.00
C ARG A 136 -20.98 -3.85 -7.65
N PRO A 137 -19.68 -3.69 -7.92
CA PRO A 137 -18.57 -4.53 -7.50
C PRO A 137 -18.33 -4.48 -5.98
N GLN A 138 -17.74 -5.52 -5.40
CA GLN A 138 -17.18 -5.47 -4.05
C GLN A 138 -15.88 -4.65 -4.14
N MET A 139 -15.82 -3.50 -3.47
CA MET A 139 -14.74 -2.53 -3.68
C MET A 139 -13.84 -2.39 -2.46
N ALA A 140 -12.54 -2.30 -2.73
CA ALA A 140 -11.55 -1.98 -1.71
C ALA A 140 -10.47 -1.04 -2.24
N THR A 141 -9.99 -0.12 -1.38
CA THR A 141 -8.65 0.44 -1.59
C THR A 141 -7.64 -0.38 -0.81
N VAL A 142 -6.53 -0.74 -1.45
CA VAL A 142 -5.52 -1.64 -0.89
C VAL A 142 -4.24 -0.87 -0.62
N ARG A 143 -3.69 -1.02 0.58
CA ARG A 143 -2.47 -0.34 1.01
C ARG A 143 -1.26 -0.85 0.21
N ASP A 144 -0.35 0.04 -0.12
CA ASP A 144 0.93 -0.32 -0.75
C ASP A 144 1.71 -1.35 0.09
N GLY A 145 2.33 -2.32 -0.59
CA GLY A 145 3.20 -3.32 0.05
C GLY A 145 2.47 -4.44 0.80
N VAL A 146 1.13 -4.46 0.79
CA VAL A 146 0.32 -5.51 1.42
C VAL A 146 0.40 -6.82 0.66
N MET A 147 0.40 -6.75 -0.66
CA MET A 147 0.51 -7.93 -1.52
C MET A 147 1.91 -8.03 -2.11
N LYS A 148 2.41 -9.26 -2.21
CA LYS A 148 3.67 -9.52 -2.89
C LYS A 148 3.50 -9.31 -4.39
N LYS A 149 4.41 -8.55 -4.99
CA LYS A 149 4.46 -8.36 -6.44
C LYS A 149 5.11 -9.60 -7.09
N GLU A 150 4.32 -10.35 -7.84
CA GLU A 150 4.78 -11.57 -8.52
C GLU A 150 4.49 -11.49 -10.01
N ILE A 151 5.50 -11.74 -10.83
CA ILE A 151 5.33 -11.89 -12.28
C ILE A 151 4.81 -13.32 -12.52
N VAL A 152 3.69 -13.43 -13.20
CA VAL A 152 3.07 -14.69 -13.57
C VAL A 152 3.76 -15.27 -14.80
N ASP A 153 3.91 -14.45 -15.84
CA ASP A 153 4.62 -14.78 -17.08
C ASP A 153 5.08 -13.47 -17.76
N GLU A 154 6.40 -13.34 -17.99
CA GLU A 154 6.95 -12.15 -18.67
C GLU A 154 6.43 -11.96 -20.09
N ASN A 155 5.98 -13.05 -20.73
CA ASN A 155 5.46 -13.06 -22.11
C ASN A 155 3.93 -13.13 -22.17
N TYR A 156 3.24 -12.97 -21.03
CA TYR A 156 1.78 -13.03 -20.99
C TYR A 156 1.15 -12.00 -21.93
N LYS A 157 0.17 -12.44 -22.70
CA LYS A 157 -0.53 -11.62 -23.70
C LYS A 157 -2.02 -11.62 -23.38
N GLY A 158 -2.50 -10.47 -22.95
CA GLY A 158 -3.91 -10.18 -22.81
C GLY A 158 -4.43 -9.35 -23.99
N GLU A 159 -5.70 -9.05 -23.95
CA GLU A 159 -6.37 -8.15 -24.89
C GLU A 159 -6.15 -6.68 -24.47
N VAL A 160 -5.98 -5.76 -25.43
CA VAL A 160 -5.91 -4.31 -25.19
C VAL A 160 -7.10 -3.64 -25.85
N ILE A 161 -7.94 -2.99 -25.06
CA ILE A 161 -9.13 -2.28 -25.51
C ILE A 161 -8.92 -0.78 -25.31
N LYS A 162 -8.73 -0.06 -26.40
CA LYS A 162 -8.69 1.42 -26.39
C LYS A 162 -10.11 1.97 -26.53
N HIS A 163 -10.54 2.71 -25.50
CA HIS A 163 -11.88 3.30 -25.46
C HIS A 163 -11.92 4.70 -26.05
N ASP A 164 -12.99 5.01 -26.74
CA ASP A 164 -13.32 6.38 -27.13
C ASP A 164 -13.79 7.15 -25.87
N VAL A 165 -12.92 7.99 -25.33
CA VAL A 165 -13.15 8.74 -24.09
C VAL A 165 -14.46 9.55 -24.13
N ALA A 166 -14.82 10.10 -25.29
CA ALA A 166 -16.03 10.92 -25.43
C ALA A 166 -17.34 10.16 -25.19
N LYS A 167 -17.33 8.83 -25.32
CA LYS A 167 -18.50 7.98 -25.01
C LYS A 167 -18.69 7.77 -23.52
N TYR A 168 -17.62 7.83 -22.73
CA TYR A 168 -17.62 7.49 -21.30
C TYR A 168 -17.56 8.73 -20.42
N VAL A 169 -16.97 9.82 -20.90
CA VAL A 169 -16.72 11.04 -20.13
C VAL A 169 -17.47 12.21 -20.76
N PRO A 170 -18.54 12.68 -20.13
CA PRO A 170 -19.26 13.88 -20.59
C PRO A 170 -18.36 15.11 -20.57
N THR A 171 -18.53 16.00 -21.53
CA THR A 171 -17.78 17.28 -21.58
C THR A 171 -18.05 18.15 -20.37
N THR A 172 -19.22 18.00 -19.73
CA THR A 172 -19.60 18.69 -18.51
C THR A 172 -18.76 18.33 -17.30
N ASP A 173 -17.97 17.25 -17.32
CA ASP A 173 -17.15 16.82 -16.21
C ASP A 173 -15.81 17.55 -16.14
N TYR A 174 -15.40 18.20 -17.23
CA TYR A 174 -14.16 18.98 -17.30
C TYR A 174 -14.33 20.38 -16.68
N VAL A 175 -14.83 20.44 -15.43
CA VAL A 175 -15.12 21.71 -14.72
C VAL A 175 -13.89 22.31 -14.02
N VAL A 176 -12.81 21.54 -13.90
CA VAL A 176 -11.57 21.97 -13.25
C VAL A 176 -10.44 21.91 -14.26
N LYS A 177 -9.66 22.99 -14.35
CA LYS A 177 -8.41 23.03 -15.12
C LYS A 177 -7.23 23.15 -14.17
N VAL A 178 -6.31 22.20 -14.24
CA VAL A 178 -5.04 22.28 -13.51
C VAL A 178 -4.13 23.27 -14.22
N LEU A 179 -3.77 24.36 -13.55
CA LEU A 179 -2.93 25.42 -14.11
C LEU A 179 -1.45 25.15 -13.92
N ASP A 180 -1.08 24.56 -12.77
CA ASP A 180 0.30 24.23 -12.43
C ASP A 180 0.34 22.97 -11.59
N ARG A 181 1.42 22.21 -11.69
CA ARG A 181 1.69 20.99 -10.92
C ARG A 181 3.10 21.01 -10.36
N HIS A 182 3.21 21.23 -9.07
CA HIS A 182 4.47 21.10 -8.37
C HIS A 182 4.66 19.65 -7.91
N VAL A 183 5.72 19.00 -8.40
CA VAL A 183 6.08 17.63 -8.00
C VAL A 183 7.38 17.69 -7.22
N GLU A 184 7.29 17.47 -5.92
CA GLU A 184 8.49 17.27 -5.10
C GLU A 184 9.11 15.92 -5.44
N LYS A 185 10.41 15.94 -5.79
CA LYS A 185 11.15 14.68 -5.92
C LYS A 185 11.28 14.05 -4.54
N ALA A 186 10.86 12.80 -4.41
CA ALA A 186 11.10 12.04 -3.20
C ALA A 186 12.61 12.05 -2.90
N LYS A 187 12.99 12.57 -1.74
CA LYS A 187 14.38 12.66 -1.31
C LYS A 187 14.98 11.29 -0.97
N HIS A 188 14.13 10.29 -0.75
CA HIS A 188 14.49 8.92 -0.36
C HIS A 188 13.40 7.94 -0.79
N ASN A 189 13.77 6.68 -0.91
CA ASN A 189 12.87 5.62 -1.40
C ASN A 189 12.77 4.46 -0.40
N LEU A 190 12.15 4.70 0.75
CA LEU A 190 11.94 3.67 1.78
C LEU A 190 11.16 2.45 1.28
N LYS A 191 10.16 2.67 0.42
CA LYS A 191 9.31 1.59 -0.10
C LYS A 191 10.04 0.63 -1.05
N GLY A 192 10.99 1.15 -1.82
CA GLY A 192 11.75 0.38 -2.80
C GLY A 192 13.10 -0.12 -2.28
N ALA A 193 13.47 0.20 -1.04
CA ALA A 193 14.76 -0.16 -0.49
C ALA A 193 14.86 -1.66 -0.19
N ASN A 194 15.98 -2.29 -0.57
CA ASN A 194 16.27 -3.68 -0.20
C ASN A 194 16.68 -3.82 1.26
N ILE A 195 17.31 -2.78 1.82
CA ILE A 195 17.76 -2.72 3.22
C ILE A 195 17.23 -1.42 3.81
N VAL A 196 16.59 -1.52 4.97
CA VAL A 196 16.12 -0.38 5.75
C VAL A 196 16.73 -0.43 7.14
N ILE A 197 17.34 0.68 7.56
CA ILE A 197 17.78 0.90 8.94
C ILE A 197 16.80 1.87 9.58
N ALA A 198 16.13 1.47 10.64
CA ALA A 198 15.15 2.33 11.31
C ALA A 198 15.59 2.68 12.72
N GLY A 199 15.60 3.97 13.03
CA GLY A 199 15.91 4.48 14.37
C GLY A 199 14.65 4.68 15.20
N GLY A 200 14.69 4.23 16.46
CA GLY A 200 13.68 4.52 17.47
C GLY A 200 14.09 5.63 18.41
N TYR A 201 13.29 5.83 19.48
CA TYR A 201 13.62 6.78 20.54
C TYR A 201 14.90 6.41 21.29
N GLY A 202 15.28 5.11 21.29
CA GLY A 202 16.53 4.62 21.88
C GLY A 202 17.80 5.03 21.12
N VAL A 203 17.69 5.73 19.98
CA VAL A 203 18.83 6.38 19.30
C VAL A 203 19.31 7.62 20.08
N GLY A 204 18.42 8.24 20.86
CA GLY A 204 18.76 9.25 21.85
C GLY A 204 18.84 10.68 21.35
N SER A 205 19.26 10.93 20.11
CA SER A 205 19.42 12.29 19.56
C SER A 205 19.45 12.32 18.04
N LYS A 206 19.45 13.54 17.47
CA LYS A 206 19.64 13.76 16.05
C LYS A 206 21.03 13.29 15.57
N GLU A 207 22.06 13.54 16.37
CA GLU A 207 23.45 13.12 16.10
C GLU A 207 23.57 11.58 16.10
N GLY A 208 22.73 10.89 16.92
CA GLY A 208 22.62 9.44 16.89
C GLY A 208 22.11 8.93 15.55
N PHE A 209 21.21 9.66 14.87
CA PHE A 209 20.75 9.33 13.53
C PHE A 209 21.85 9.49 12.47
N ASP A 210 22.81 10.39 12.66
CA ASP A 210 23.95 10.53 11.74
C ASP A 210 24.74 9.22 11.63
N GLN A 211 24.88 8.48 12.74
CA GLN A 211 25.52 7.15 12.73
C GLN A 211 24.72 6.12 11.92
N LEU A 212 23.37 6.21 11.96
CA LEU A 212 22.53 5.35 11.13
C LEU A 212 22.65 5.69 9.65
N PHE A 213 22.76 6.98 9.30
CA PHE A 213 23.02 7.41 7.93
C PHE A 213 24.40 6.98 7.46
N ASP A 214 25.42 7.01 8.31
CA ASP A 214 26.76 6.50 7.99
C ASP A 214 26.72 4.99 7.71
N LEU A 215 26.05 4.22 8.54
CA LEU A 215 25.87 2.77 8.29
C LEU A 215 25.09 2.54 6.99
N ALA A 216 24.01 3.29 6.77
CA ALA A 216 23.17 3.16 5.58
C ALA A 216 23.96 3.42 4.30
N LYS A 217 24.85 4.41 4.31
CA LYS A 217 25.73 4.72 3.17
C LYS A 217 26.67 3.54 2.85
N GLU A 218 27.23 2.90 3.86
CA GLU A 218 28.15 1.78 3.65
C GLU A 218 27.47 0.54 3.07
N ILE A 219 26.23 0.24 3.52
CA ILE A 219 25.52 -0.98 3.11
C ILE A 219 24.43 -0.72 2.05
N HIS A 220 24.40 0.49 1.47
CA HIS A 220 23.40 0.91 0.48
C HIS A 220 21.95 0.74 0.98
N ALA A 221 21.69 1.15 2.22
CA ALA A 221 20.39 1.12 2.86
C ALA A 221 19.69 2.48 2.85
N GLU A 222 18.38 2.48 3.06
CA GLU A 222 17.62 3.69 3.40
C GLU A 222 17.41 3.80 4.91
N VAL A 223 17.35 5.04 5.42
CA VAL A 223 17.12 5.30 6.84
C VAL A 223 15.68 5.71 7.05
N GLY A 224 14.99 4.99 7.93
CA GLY A 224 13.66 5.30 8.42
C GLY A 224 13.64 5.52 9.93
N ALA A 225 12.46 5.79 10.48
CA ALA A 225 12.31 6.03 11.91
C ALA A 225 10.96 5.59 12.48
N SER A 226 10.93 5.38 13.79
CA SER A 226 9.67 5.28 14.52
C SER A 226 9.02 6.66 14.69
N ARG A 227 7.71 6.69 14.92
CA ARG A 227 6.98 7.93 15.19
C ARG A 227 7.59 8.72 16.36
N ALA A 228 8.01 8.07 17.42
CA ALA A 228 8.57 8.74 18.57
C ALA A 228 9.86 9.53 18.26
N ALA A 229 10.70 9.04 17.35
CA ALA A 229 11.91 9.76 16.91
C ALA A 229 11.55 10.95 15.99
N VAL A 230 10.51 10.81 15.16
CA VAL A 230 9.98 11.90 14.32
C VAL A 230 9.35 12.99 15.19
N ASP A 231 8.50 12.61 16.14
CA ASP A 231 7.86 13.54 17.08
C ASP A 231 8.89 14.29 17.95
N ALA A 232 10.06 13.67 18.23
CA ALA A 232 11.20 14.32 18.88
C ALA A 232 11.99 15.28 17.98
N GLY A 233 11.66 15.36 16.67
CA GLY A 233 12.32 16.24 15.70
C GLY A 233 13.72 15.80 15.27
N TRP A 234 14.07 14.52 15.47
CA TRP A 234 15.40 14.00 15.11
C TRP A 234 15.52 13.64 13.63
N ILE A 235 14.41 13.38 12.99
CA ILE A 235 14.32 12.98 11.58
C ILE A 235 13.00 13.44 10.96
N ASP A 236 12.96 13.65 9.65
CA ASP A 236 11.81 14.16 8.92
C ASP A 236 10.65 13.15 8.91
N HIS A 237 9.41 13.68 8.91
CA HIS A 237 8.17 12.89 8.95
C HIS A 237 8.01 11.93 7.77
N ASP A 238 8.54 12.28 6.60
CA ASP A 238 8.50 11.44 5.39
C ASP A 238 9.31 10.13 5.51
N ARG A 239 10.15 10.02 6.56
CA ARG A 239 10.90 8.82 6.94
C ARG A 239 10.21 7.98 8.03
N GLN A 240 9.01 8.39 8.47
CA GLN A 240 8.28 7.64 9.49
C GLN A 240 7.80 6.29 8.95
N ILE A 241 8.14 5.20 9.67
CA ILE A 241 7.68 3.85 9.39
C ILE A 241 6.62 3.45 10.41
N GLY A 242 5.53 2.87 9.95
CA GLY A 242 4.44 2.41 10.81
C GLY A 242 3.08 2.55 10.16
N GLN A 243 2.03 2.30 10.93
CA GLN A 243 0.65 2.34 10.48
C GLN A 243 0.23 3.73 9.94
N THR A 244 0.74 4.81 10.52
CA THR A 244 0.46 6.20 10.13
C THR A 244 1.55 6.81 9.25
N GLY A 245 2.58 6.04 8.93
CA GLY A 245 3.70 6.43 8.06
C GLY A 245 3.80 5.53 6.84
N VAL A 246 5.03 5.31 6.42
CA VAL A 246 5.35 4.43 5.30
C VAL A 246 5.32 2.98 5.74
N THR A 247 4.66 2.10 4.99
CA THR A 247 4.80 0.65 5.14
C THR A 247 5.94 0.18 4.24
N VAL A 248 6.87 -0.60 4.79
CA VAL A 248 8.06 -1.08 4.11
C VAL A 248 8.14 -2.62 4.16
N ARG A 249 8.75 -3.21 3.13
CA ARG A 249 8.97 -4.64 3.04
C ARG A 249 10.36 -4.92 2.44
N PRO A 250 11.45 -4.47 3.11
CA PRO A 250 12.80 -4.72 2.65
C PRO A 250 13.19 -6.19 2.80
N LYS A 251 14.25 -6.60 2.12
CA LYS A 251 14.88 -7.91 2.37
C LYS A 251 15.50 -7.99 3.77
N VAL A 252 16.03 -6.86 4.27
CA VAL A 252 16.62 -6.76 5.61
C VAL A 252 16.13 -5.47 6.27
N TYR A 253 15.58 -5.59 7.47
CA TYR A 253 15.17 -4.49 8.33
C TYR A 253 16.00 -4.48 9.61
N ILE A 254 16.72 -3.39 9.87
CA ILE A 254 17.54 -3.22 11.06
C ILE A 254 16.87 -2.21 11.98
N ALA A 255 16.31 -2.69 13.09
CA ALA A 255 15.63 -1.87 14.10
C ALA A 255 16.63 -1.43 15.16
N CYS A 256 16.97 -0.15 15.22
CA CYS A 256 17.95 0.44 16.13
C CYS A 256 17.22 1.22 17.25
N GLY A 257 17.24 0.73 18.47
CA GLY A 257 16.62 1.40 19.62
C GLY A 257 15.10 1.60 19.47
N ILE A 258 14.42 0.64 18.84
CA ILE A 258 12.97 0.63 18.65
C ILE A 258 12.32 -0.27 19.68
N SER A 259 11.30 0.21 20.40
CA SER A 259 10.59 -0.60 21.39
C SER A 259 9.71 -1.69 20.76
N GLY A 260 9.12 -1.44 19.59
CA GLY A 260 8.22 -2.40 18.95
C GLY A 260 6.75 -2.18 19.28
N ALA A 261 6.29 -0.94 19.30
CA ALA A 261 4.87 -0.63 19.35
C ALA A 261 4.12 -1.27 18.18
N ILE A 262 2.90 -1.77 18.42
CA ILE A 262 2.08 -2.48 17.40
C ILE A 262 1.94 -1.65 16.11
N GLN A 263 1.80 -0.33 16.25
CA GLN A 263 1.68 0.59 15.12
C GLN A 263 2.95 0.65 14.26
N HIS A 264 4.13 0.53 14.88
CA HIS A 264 5.40 0.46 14.16
C HIS A 264 5.56 -0.90 13.49
N ILE A 265 5.31 -1.97 14.22
CA ILE A 265 5.37 -3.36 13.73
C ILE A 265 4.47 -3.54 12.50
N ALA A 266 3.27 -2.98 12.51
CA ALA A 266 2.34 -3.04 11.37
C ALA A 266 2.93 -2.47 10.06
N GLY A 267 3.92 -1.57 10.16
CA GLY A 267 4.59 -0.98 9.00
C GLY A 267 5.82 -1.74 8.51
N MET A 268 6.30 -2.80 9.21
CA MET A 268 7.56 -3.46 8.84
C MET A 268 7.60 -4.97 9.06
N LYS A 269 6.59 -5.57 9.67
CA LYS A 269 6.55 -7.01 10.07
C LYS A 269 6.76 -7.99 8.91
N ASP A 270 6.44 -7.58 7.69
CA ASP A 270 6.56 -8.41 6.49
C ASP A 270 7.94 -8.26 5.80
N SER A 271 8.94 -7.73 6.50
CA SER A 271 10.33 -7.70 6.06
C SER A 271 10.92 -9.12 5.99
N GLY A 272 11.88 -9.34 5.08
CA GLY A 272 12.46 -10.68 4.87
C GLY A 272 13.28 -11.17 6.07
N ILE A 273 14.12 -10.30 6.64
CA ILE A 273 14.92 -10.54 7.84
C ILE A 273 14.81 -9.31 8.73
N ILE A 274 14.52 -9.51 10.01
CA ILE A 274 14.43 -8.45 11.01
C ILE A 274 15.56 -8.60 12.02
N ILE A 275 16.40 -7.56 12.12
CA ILE A 275 17.51 -7.49 13.09
C ILE A 275 17.17 -6.41 14.11
N SER A 276 17.12 -6.76 15.38
CA SER A 276 16.91 -5.83 16.50
C SER A 276 18.23 -5.49 17.17
N ILE A 277 18.54 -4.20 17.30
CA ILE A 277 19.62 -3.66 18.15
C ILE A 277 18.95 -2.90 19.28
N ASN A 278 18.97 -3.45 20.48
CA ASN A 278 18.26 -2.91 21.61
C ASN A 278 18.98 -3.15 22.92
N SER A 279 18.99 -2.15 23.79
CA SER A 279 19.53 -2.27 25.14
C SER A 279 18.56 -2.95 26.10
N ASP A 280 17.25 -2.95 25.79
CA ASP A 280 16.23 -3.67 26.55
C ASP A 280 16.04 -5.08 25.97
N PRO A 281 16.43 -6.15 26.69
CA PRO A 281 16.25 -7.52 26.23
C PRO A 281 14.77 -7.94 26.12
N ASN A 282 13.87 -7.21 26.79
CA ASN A 282 12.43 -7.50 26.80
C ASN A 282 11.64 -6.60 25.84
N ALA A 283 12.29 -5.81 25.00
CA ALA A 283 11.60 -4.97 24.05
C ALA A 283 10.69 -5.80 23.12
N PRO A 284 9.42 -5.42 22.92
CA PRO A 284 8.48 -6.18 22.08
C PRO A 284 8.96 -6.44 20.65
N ILE A 285 9.81 -5.58 20.09
CA ILE A 285 10.42 -5.79 18.75
C ILE A 285 11.23 -7.10 18.70
N ASN A 286 11.82 -7.52 19.82
CA ASN A 286 12.62 -8.73 19.89
C ASN A 286 11.79 -10.01 19.66
N GLN A 287 10.47 -9.95 19.89
CA GLN A 287 9.58 -11.11 19.70
C GLN A 287 9.37 -11.45 18.22
N ILE A 288 9.61 -10.49 17.33
CA ILE A 288 9.45 -10.65 15.87
C ILE A 288 10.79 -10.59 15.13
N ALA A 289 11.89 -10.35 15.83
CA ALA A 289 13.22 -10.27 15.23
C ALA A 289 13.83 -11.65 15.02
N ASP A 290 14.40 -11.87 13.84
CA ASP A 290 15.18 -13.07 13.53
C ASP A 290 16.53 -13.07 14.25
N TYR A 291 17.12 -11.88 14.46
CA TYR A 291 18.38 -11.68 15.15
C TYR A 291 18.26 -10.54 16.16
N ILE A 292 18.76 -10.80 17.38
CA ILE A 292 18.77 -9.81 18.47
C ILE A 292 20.22 -9.52 18.86
N ILE A 293 20.59 -8.24 18.80
CA ILE A 293 21.87 -7.74 19.30
C ILE A 293 21.56 -6.90 20.55
N ASN A 294 21.90 -7.44 21.71
CA ASN A 294 21.73 -6.71 22.97
C ASN A 294 22.88 -5.71 23.16
N GLY A 295 22.54 -4.43 23.16
CA GLY A 295 23.47 -3.32 23.30
C GLY A 295 22.85 -2.00 22.88
N THR A 296 23.57 -0.91 23.16
CA THR A 296 23.12 0.42 22.72
C THR A 296 23.46 0.67 21.25
N VAL A 297 22.77 1.61 20.64
CA VAL A 297 23.01 1.99 19.23
C VAL A 297 24.44 2.52 19.06
N GLU A 298 24.90 3.35 20.02
CA GLU A 298 26.23 3.96 20.04
C GLU A 298 27.36 2.93 20.14
N GLU A 299 27.11 1.79 20.79
CA GLU A 299 28.11 0.73 20.91
C GLU A 299 28.13 -0.21 19.71
N VAL A 300 26.96 -0.52 19.15
CA VAL A 300 26.82 -1.57 18.15
C VAL A 300 27.06 -1.03 16.73
N VAL A 301 26.45 0.11 16.38
CA VAL A 301 26.49 0.65 15.01
C VAL A 301 27.91 0.95 14.53
N PRO A 302 28.79 1.61 15.32
CA PRO A 302 30.16 1.85 14.88
C PRO A 302 30.97 0.56 14.66
N LYS A 303 30.68 -0.50 15.46
CA LYS A 303 31.32 -1.82 15.26
C LYS A 303 30.86 -2.46 13.96
N LEU A 304 29.57 -2.36 13.61
CA LEU A 304 29.03 -2.84 12.33
C LEU A 304 29.69 -2.13 11.15
N ILE A 305 29.79 -0.79 11.19
CA ILE A 305 30.46 -0.01 10.16
C ILE A 305 31.90 -0.46 9.98
N LYS A 306 32.64 -0.58 11.09
CA LYS A 306 34.06 -1.02 11.08
C LYS A 306 34.21 -2.43 10.51
N TYR A 307 33.33 -3.34 10.91
CA TYR A 307 33.36 -4.73 10.44
C TYR A 307 33.06 -4.81 8.95
N TYR A 308 32.03 -4.09 8.48
CA TYR A 308 31.66 -4.07 7.07
C TYR A 308 32.80 -3.52 6.20
N LYS A 309 33.36 -2.36 6.56
CA LYS A 309 34.51 -1.77 5.83
C LYS A 309 35.72 -2.70 5.75
N LYS A 310 35.91 -3.54 6.74
CA LYS A 310 37.03 -4.51 6.77
C LYS A 310 36.78 -5.72 5.87
N ASN A 311 35.51 -6.13 5.70
CA ASN A 311 35.16 -7.41 5.08
C ASN A 311 34.44 -7.26 3.72
N SER A 312 33.91 -6.10 3.38
CA SER A 312 33.37 -5.80 2.04
C SER A 312 34.53 -5.37 1.12
N LYS A 313 35.12 -6.34 0.46
CA LYS A 313 36.05 -6.12 -0.65
C LYS A 313 35.45 -6.58 -1.95
#